data_d0783834637481b830fb85e4e4137614
#
_entry.id   d0783834637481b830fb85e4e4137614
#
_cell.length_a   1.000
_cell.length_b   1.000
_cell.length_c   1.000
_cell.angle_alpha   90.00
_cell.angle_beta   90.00
_cell.angle_gamma   90.00
#
_symmetry.space_group_name_H-M   'P 1'
#
loop_
_entity.id
_entity.type
_entity.pdbx_description
1 polymer ?
#
loop_
_entity_poly.entity_id
_entity_poly.type
_entity_poly.pdbx_seq_one_letter_code
_entity_poly.pdbx_strand_id
1 'polypeptide(L)'
;MIEAKLWRAGRRKIEVGHVWRPAEPVRGDGAMGTREHAWLARGPKLYRMAMIDDATSRVGARWVESDSTGANLGMLEWWLRRSGRPQSFYTDKASLFRTAEKRRRDEPGVEKGAGEPPPTQIGRALRELNITWIGAHSPQAKGRIERFFQTAEDRLVKGLQAEGVKTLEQAHTYLEQEFLGWWEPTRTVKPASSDDAHRPLDQEHDLTAILSHVETRQVKNHYTLEFERRLYAIERTDMGTGLRGAAVRIEKRREGSLAIRFGEALPALPRA
;
A
#
# COMPACT_ATOMS: atom_id res chain seq x y z
N MET A 1 -34.80 20.28 24.33
CA MET A 1 -34.27 20.69 23.02
C MET A 1 -33.13 21.66 23.28
N ILE A 2 -31.91 21.22 23.14
CA ILE A 2 -30.72 22.08 23.25
C ILE A 2 -30.21 22.27 21.81
N GLU A 3 -30.45 23.46 21.25
CA GLU A 3 -29.88 23.86 19.97
C GLU A 3 -28.37 24.05 20.13
N ALA A 4 -27.61 23.12 19.62
CA ALA A 4 -26.16 23.28 19.53
C ALA A 4 -25.83 24.18 18.33
N LYS A 5 -25.64 25.47 18.56
CA LYS A 5 -25.01 26.40 17.62
C LYS A 5 -23.52 26.09 17.52
N LEU A 6 -23.18 25.13 16.71
CA LEU A 6 -21.78 24.75 16.41
C LEU A 6 -21.53 24.86 14.93
N TRP A 7 -21.27 26.06 14.44
CA TRP A 7 -20.34 26.34 13.33
C TRP A 7 -20.56 27.73 12.72
N ARG A 8 -19.60 28.61 12.89
CA ARG A 8 -19.47 29.82 12.06
C ARG A 8 -18.30 29.63 11.12
N ALA A 9 -18.56 29.46 9.82
CA ALA A 9 -17.57 29.47 8.78
C ALA A 9 -16.98 30.85 8.60
N GLY A 10 -15.81 31.10 9.14
CA GLY A 10 -15.00 32.26 8.80
C GLY A 10 -14.40 32.06 7.39
N ARG A 11 -14.98 32.70 6.37
CA ARG A 11 -14.36 32.78 5.05
C ARG A 11 -13.15 33.70 5.12
N ARG A 12 -11.93 33.15 5.22
CA ARG A 12 -10.71 33.88 4.83
C ARG A 12 -10.56 33.73 3.32
N LYS A 13 -10.65 34.83 2.58
CA LYS A 13 -10.19 34.91 1.19
C LYS A 13 -8.67 34.70 1.21
N ILE A 14 -8.20 33.60 0.74
CA ILE A 14 -6.79 33.37 0.40
C ILE A 14 -6.68 33.73 -1.08
N GLU A 15 -5.93 34.77 -1.43
CA GLU A 15 -5.52 35.00 -2.81
C GLU A 15 -4.61 33.84 -3.23
N VAL A 16 -5.09 33.01 -4.14
CA VAL A 16 -4.35 31.86 -4.67
C VAL A 16 -3.52 32.37 -5.84
N GLY A 17 -2.23 32.63 -5.59
CA GLY A 17 -1.25 32.74 -6.67
C GLY A 17 -1.26 31.44 -7.50
N HIS A 18 -0.98 31.57 -8.79
CA HIS A 18 -0.99 30.56 -9.84
C HIS A 18 -1.23 29.11 -9.38
N VAL A 19 -2.46 28.66 -9.53
CA VAL A 19 -2.83 27.25 -9.34
C VAL A 19 -2.19 26.45 -10.44
N TRP A 20 -1.13 25.68 -10.11
CA TRP A 20 -0.73 24.56 -10.95
C TRP A 20 -1.93 23.62 -11.02
N ARG A 21 -2.59 23.57 -12.17
CA ARG A 21 -3.59 22.52 -12.45
C ARG A 21 -2.79 21.32 -12.92
N PRO A 22 -2.83 20.18 -12.21
CA PRO A 22 -2.45 18.91 -12.82
C PRO A 22 -3.22 18.77 -14.13
N ALA A 23 -2.61 18.18 -15.13
CA ALA A 23 -3.36 17.67 -16.27
C ALA A 23 -4.63 17.00 -15.74
N GLU A 24 -5.78 17.21 -16.39
CA GLU A 24 -7.08 16.75 -15.89
C GLU A 24 -6.95 15.30 -15.37
N PRO A 25 -7.37 15.02 -14.12
CA PRO A 25 -7.13 13.71 -13.54
C PRO A 25 -7.89 12.68 -14.38
N VAL A 26 -7.14 11.86 -15.09
CA VAL A 26 -7.66 10.69 -15.79
C VAL A 26 -8.02 9.68 -14.73
N ARG A 27 -9.20 9.08 -14.83
CA ARG A 27 -9.62 7.99 -13.93
C ARG A 27 -8.57 6.88 -14.00
N GLY A 28 -7.92 6.57 -12.90
CA GLY A 28 -6.85 5.57 -12.87
C GLY A 28 -5.59 5.99 -12.11
N ASP A 29 -5.51 7.23 -11.65
CA ASP A 29 -4.50 7.66 -10.70
C ASP A 29 -5.04 7.55 -9.28
N GLY A 30 -4.23 7.01 -8.37
CA GLY A 30 -4.59 6.82 -6.97
C GLY A 30 -3.60 7.48 -6.02
N ALA A 31 -4.08 7.94 -4.87
CA ALA A 31 -3.22 8.34 -3.76
C ALA A 31 -3.42 7.41 -2.56
N MET A 32 -2.33 7.11 -1.88
CA MET A 32 -2.33 6.28 -0.67
C MET A 32 -1.67 7.03 0.48
N GLY A 33 -2.23 6.87 1.67
CA GLY A 33 -1.68 7.43 2.90
C GLY A 33 -2.06 6.62 4.13
N THR A 34 -1.32 6.86 5.20
CA THR A 34 -1.54 6.25 6.52
C THR A 34 -1.58 7.34 7.57
N ARG A 35 -2.47 7.19 8.55
CA ARG A 35 -2.60 8.12 9.67
C ARG A 35 -2.73 7.35 10.99
N GLU A 36 -1.79 7.60 11.90
CA GLU A 36 -1.87 7.14 13.28
C GLU A 36 -2.72 8.10 14.12
N HIS A 37 -3.59 7.56 14.94
CA HIS A 37 -4.36 8.33 15.93
C HIS A 37 -4.92 7.42 17.02
N ALA A 38 -5.30 8.01 18.17
CA ALA A 38 -6.07 7.31 19.22
C ALA A 38 -7.56 7.27 18.83
N TRP A 39 -7.89 6.39 17.88
CA TRP A 39 -9.22 6.31 17.29
C TRP A 39 -10.27 5.79 18.27
N LEU A 40 -9.87 4.88 19.15
CA LEU A 40 -10.73 4.33 20.19
C LEU A 40 -10.55 5.11 21.49
N ALA A 41 -11.62 5.34 22.22
CA ALA A 41 -11.58 6.06 23.50
C ALA A 41 -10.70 5.38 24.55
N ARG A 42 -10.60 4.05 24.48
CA ARG A 42 -9.69 3.21 25.30
C ARG A 42 -9.17 2.11 24.38
N GLY A 43 -7.87 1.95 24.28
CA GLY A 43 -7.25 0.92 23.45
C GLY A 43 -5.91 1.36 22.87
N PRO A 44 -5.29 0.49 22.07
CA PRO A 44 -4.06 0.82 21.39
C PRO A 44 -4.29 1.90 20.33
N LYS A 45 -3.24 2.61 19.99
CA LYS A 45 -3.25 3.45 18.80
C LYS A 45 -3.39 2.57 17.57
N LEU A 46 -4.24 2.97 16.65
CA LEU A 46 -4.45 2.30 15.39
C LEU A 46 -4.01 3.19 14.25
N TYR A 47 -3.64 2.55 13.16
CA TYR A 47 -3.33 3.22 11.91
C TYR A 47 -4.51 3.05 10.97
N ARG A 48 -4.94 4.15 10.35
CA ARG A 48 -5.89 4.09 9.26
C ARG A 48 -5.14 4.25 7.96
N MET A 49 -5.14 3.21 7.15
CA MET A 49 -4.70 3.25 5.77
C MET A 49 -5.86 3.61 4.86
N ALA A 50 -5.60 4.45 3.87
CA ALA A 50 -6.59 4.81 2.87
C ALA A 50 -5.96 4.95 1.49
N MET A 51 -6.75 4.60 0.50
CA MET A 51 -6.49 4.82 -0.92
C MET A 51 -7.64 5.60 -1.50
N ILE A 52 -7.34 6.59 -2.32
CA ILE A 52 -8.33 7.44 -2.98
C ILE A 52 -8.06 7.50 -4.47
N ASP A 53 -9.09 7.32 -5.27
CA ASP A 53 -9.05 7.58 -6.70
C ASP A 53 -9.08 9.10 -6.93
N ASP A 54 -8.09 9.62 -7.63
CA ASP A 54 -7.93 11.06 -7.81
C ASP A 54 -9.00 11.66 -8.72
N ALA A 55 -9.57 10.91 -9.64
CA ALA A 55 -10.61 11.39 -10.55
C ALA A 55 -11.99 11.46 -9.89
N THR A 56 -12.33 10.47 -9.08
CA THR A 56 -13.69 10.32 -8.52
C THR A 56 -13.79 10.66 -7.04
N SER A 57 -12.65 10.72 -6.33
CA SER A 57 -12.60 10.78 -4.87
C SER A 57 -13.22 9.56 -4.17
N ARG A 58 -13.41 8.44 -4.90
CA ARG A 58 -13.77 7.15 -4.29
C ARG A 58 -12.67 6.70 -3.37
N VAL A 59 -13.03 6.25 -2.19
CA VAL A 59 -12.09 5.87 -1.13
C VAL A 59 -12.25 4.41 -0.76
N GLY A 60 -11.11 3.75 -0.54
CA GLY A 60 -11.02 2.56 0.27
C GLY A 60 -10.19 2.85 1.50
N ALA A 61 -10.62 2.37 2.65
CA ALA A 61 -9.90 2.57 3.89
C ALA A 61 -9.98 1.32 4.78
N ARG A 62 -8.92 1.10 5.57
CA ARG A 62 -8.84 -0.01 6.53
C ARG A 62 -8.10 0.42 7.79
N TRP A 63 -8.47 -0.20 8.90
CA TRP A 63 -7.70 -0.11 10.14
C TRP A 63 -6.61 -1.16 10.14
N VAL A 64 -5.44 -0.79 10.64
CA VAL A 64 -4.31 -1.70 10.83
C VAL A 64 -3.61 -1.38 12.14
N GLU A 65 -2.95 -2.38 12.73
CA GLU A 65 -2.23 -2.21 14.00
C GLU A 65 -0.89 -1.50 13.82
N SER A 66 -0.33 -1.53 12.63
CA SER A 66 0.95 -0.90 12.31
C SER A 66 1.04 -0.47 10.86
N ASP A 67 1.80 0.59 10.58
CA ASP A 67 2.18 1.01 9.23
C ASP A 67 3.38 0.19 8.75
N SER A 68 3.16 -1.11 8.52
CA SER A 68 4.17 -2.04 8.06
C SER A 68 4.09 -2.27 6.54
N THR A 69 5.18 -2.75 5.96
CA THR A 69 5.20 -3.20 4.55
C THR A 69 4.09 -4.20 4.26
N GLY A 70 3.87 -5.17 5.17
CA GLY A 70 2.81 -6.17 5.01
C GLY A 70 1.40 -5.57 5.02
N ALA A 71 1.14 -4.59 5.89
CA ALA A 71 -0.13 -3.88 5.94
C ALA A 71 -0.37 -3.07 4.66
N ASN A 72 0.66 -2.39 4.15
CA ASN A 72 0.59 -1.63 2.90
C ASN A 72 0.36 -2.54 1.69
N LEU A 73 1.05 -3.68 1.59
CA LEU A 73 0.80 -4.69 0.55
C LEU A 73 -0.62 -5.26 0.66
N GLY A 74 -1.14 -5.44 1.88
CA GLY A 74 -2.51 -5.87 2.12
C GLY A 74 -3.57 -4.88 1.68
N MET A 75 -3.31 -3.60 1.90
CA MET A 75 -4.20 -2.54 1.43
C MET A 75 -4.18 -2.44 -0.10
N LEU A 76 -3.00 -2.58 -0.71
CA LEU A 76 -2.84 -2.61 -2.16
C LEU A 76 -3.58 -3.80 -2.77
N GLU A 77 -3.46 -5.02 -2.20
CA GLU A 77 -4.21 -6.18 -2.67
C GLU A 77 -5.71 -5.95 -2.64
N TRP A 78 -6.21 -5.44 -1.52
CA TRP A 78 -7.64 -5.16 -1.36
C TRP A 78 -8.14 -4.19 -2.42
N TRP A 79 -7.38 -3.13 -2.72
CA TRP A 79 -7.72 -2.17 -3.76
C TRP A 79 -7.71 -2.80 -5.15
N LEU A 80 -6.63 -3.51 -5.50
CA LEU A 80 -6.46 -4.14 -6.80
C LEU A 80 -7.60 -5.11 -7.15
N ARG A 81 -8.03 -5.91 -6.16
CA ARG A 81 -9.14 -6.86 -6.36
C ARG A 81 -10.48 -6.16 -6.57
N ARG A 82 -10.66 -4.96 -6.02
CA ARG A 82 -11.91 -4.22 -6.05
C ARG A 82 -12.01 -3.24 -7.22
N SER A 83 -10.92 -2.61 -7.58
CA SER A 83 -10.89 -1.48 -8.51
C SER A 83 -10.01 -1.72 -9.72
N GLY A 84 -9.27 -2.82 -9.77
CA GLY A 84 -8.26 -3.04 -10.81
C GLY A 84 -6.94 -2.32 -10.51
N ARG A 85 -6.02 -2.36 -11.49
CA ARG A 85 -4.69 -1.76 -11.39
C ARG A 85 -4.73 -0.30 -11.79
N PRO A 86 -4.41 0.67 -10.90
CA PRO A 86 -4.26 2.06 -11.29
C PRO A 86 -3.05 2.22 -12.24
N GLN A 87 -3.02 3.27 -13.03
CA GLN A 87 -1.87 3.61 -13.86
C GLN A 87 -0.72 4.12 -13.02
N SER A 88 -1.02 4.97 -12.05
CA SER A 88 -0.03 5.53 -11.16
C SER A 88 -0.52 5.61 -9.71
N PHE A 89 0.46 5.74 -8.82
CA PHE A 89 0.24 5.79 -7.38
C PHE A 89 1.02 6.95 -6.76
N TYR A 90 0.30 7.88 -6.14
CA TYR A 90 0.89 8.98 -5.40
C TYR A 90 1.00 8.62 -3.92
N THR A 91 2.22 8.69 -3.37
CA THR A 91 2.44 8.56 -1.93
C THR A 91 3.40 9.62 -1.44
N ASP A 92 3.57 9.72 -0.12
CA ASP A 92 4.74 10.44 0.38
C ASP A 92 6.02 9.68 0.07
N LYS A 93 7.14 10.37 0.25
CA LYS A 93 8.47 9.79 0.08
C LYS A 93 8.89 8.94 1.28
N ALA A 94 7.94 8.28 1.93
CA ALA A 94 8.23 7.42 3.05
C ALA A 94 9.21 6.32 2.65
N SER A 95 10.05 5.91 3.59
CA SER A 95 11.07 4.86 3.40
C SER A 95 10.50 3.52 2.92
N LEU A 96 9.20 3.30 3.13
CA LEU A 96 8.49 2.12 2.62
C LEU A 96 8.44 2.05 1.08
N PHE A 97 8.47 3.21 0.41
CA PHE A 97 8.35 3.30 -1.05
C PHE A 97 9.70 3.58 -1.73
N ARG A 98 10.66 4.13 -1.01
CA ARG A 98 11.97 4.50 -1.55
C ARG A 98 13.10 4.09 -0.62
N THR A 99 14.08 3.39 -1.15
CA THR A 99 15.33 3.13 -0.45
C THR A 99 16.12 4.43 -0.34
N ALA A 100 16.54 4.79 0.88
CA ALA A 100 17.32 6.01 1.07
C ALA A 100 18.72 5.84 0.44
N GLU A 101 19.14 6.80 -0.37
CA GLU A 101 20.49 6.85 -0.96
C GLU A 101 21.62 6.80 0.10
N LYS A 102 21.30 7.22 1.31
CA LYS A 102 22.25 7.31 2.44
C LYS A 102 22.83 5.96 2.87
N ARG A 103 22.08 4.86 2.75
CA ARG A 103 22.58 3.52 3.12
C ARG A 103 23.70 2.99 2.22
N ARG A 104 23.80 3.49 0.99
CA ARG A 104 24.84 3.09 0.04
C ARG A 104 26.14 3.87 0.17
N ARG A 105 26.09 5.09 0.74
CA ARG A 105 27.27 5.94 0.90
C ARG A 105 28.19 5.51 2.04
N ASP A 106 27.68 4.74 2.97
CA ASP A 106 28.38 4.36 4.21
C ASP A 106 28.93 2.92 4.16
N GLU A 107 28.69 2.17 3.05
CA GLU A 107 29.28 0.85 2.87
C GLU A 107 30.69 0.96 2.25
N PRO A 108 31.74 0.44 2.93
CA PRO A 108 33.09 0.47 2.39
C PRO A 108 33.19 -0.35 1.10
N GLY A 109 33.65 0.27 0.02
CA GLY A 109 33.87 -0.39 -1.27
C GLY A 109 32.80 -0.17 -2.35
N VAL A 110 31.77 0.63 -2.10
CA VAL A 110 30.77 0.98 -3.13
C VAL A 110 31.18 2.25 -3.85
N GLU A 111 31.52 2.13 -5.14
CA GLU A 111 31.83 3.28 -5.99
C GLU A 111 30.62 4.21 -6.16
N LYS A 112 30.87 5.53 -6.10
CA LYS A 112 29.87 6.56 -6.40
C LYS A 112 29.45 6.43 -7.87
N GLY A 113 28.24 5.92 -8.12
CA GLY A 113 27.70 5.83 -9.48
C GLY A 113 27.18 4.46 -9.89
N ALA A 114 27.32 3.42 -9.07
CA ALA A 114 26.87 2.07 -9.39
C ALA A 114 25.34 1.94 -9.23
N GLY A 115 24.60 2.20 -10.30
CA GLY A 115 23.20 1.80 -10.49
C GLY A 115 22.16 2.40 -9.52
N GLU A 116 20.92 2.28 -9.90
CA GLU A 116 19.76 2.63 -9.06
C GLU A 116 19.71 1.76 -7.78
N PRO A 117 19.41 2.32 -6.59
CA PRO A 117 19.28 1.52 -5.38
C PRO A 117 18.20 0.44 -5.56
N PRO A 118 18.37 -0.75 -4.95
CA PRO A 118 17.38 -1.80 -5.07
C PRO A 118 16.01 -1.30 -4.59
N PRO A 119 14.93 -1.68 -5.28
CA PRO A 119 13.60 -1.23 -4.92
C PRO A 119 13.21 -1.76 -3.54
N THR A 120 12.41 -1.00 -2.81
CA THR A 120 11.73 -1.52 -1.62
C THR A 120 10.76 -2.64 -2.01
N GLN A 121 10.27 -3.42 -1.04
CA GLN A 121 9.29 -4.48 -1.31
C GLN A 121 8.02 -3.95 -2.00
N ILE A 122 7.53 -2.78 -1.58
CA ILE A 122 6.37 -2.14 -2.21
C ILE A 122 6.74 -1.62 -3.61
N GLY A 123 7.89 -0.96 -3.76
CA GLY A 123 8.38 -0.47 -5.05
C GLY A 123 8.56 -1.61 -6.08
N ARG A 124 9.04 -2.79 -5.63
CA ARG A 124 9.12 -3.99 -6.46
C ARG A 124 7.72 -4.46 -6.88
N ALA A 125 6.80 -4.58 -5.93
CA ALA A 125 5.44 -5.04 -6.22
C ALA A 125 4.72 -4.11 -7.22
N LEU A 126 4.87 -2.80 -7.08
CA LEU A 126 4.31 -1.83 -8.02
C LEU A 126 4.90 -1.99 -9.42
N ARG A 127 6.22 -2.23 -9.54
CA ARG A 127 6.88 -2.50 -10.84
C ARG A 127 6.34 -3.78 -11.49
N GLU A 128 6.22 -4.89 -10.73
CA GLU A 128 5.67 -6.16 -11.22
C GLU A 128 4.20 -6.04 -11.65
N LEU A 129 3.46 -5.13 -11.04
CA LEU A 129 2.09 -4.78 -11.43
C LEU A 129 2.03 -3.74 -12.56
N ASN A 130 3.18 -3.26 -13.05
CA ASN A 130 3.26 -2.18 -14.02
C ASN A 130 2.50 -0.91 -13.56
N ILE A 131 2.61 -0.56 -12.29
CA ILE A 131 2.03 0.64 -11.68
C ILE A 131 3.16 1.66 -11.46
N THR A 132 3.02 2.85 -12.00
CA THR A 132 4.00 3.92 -11.83
C THR A 132 3.90 4.52 -10.43
N TRP A 133 4.98 4.46 -9.66
CA TRP A 133 5.04 5.14 -8.37
C TRP A 133 5.50 6.58 -8.53
N ILE A 134 4.75 7.51 -7.93
CA ILE A 134 5.05 8.95 -7.94
C ILE A 134 5.19 9.44 -6.50
N GLY A 135 6.40 9.81 -6.11
CA GLY A 135 6.65 10.45 -4.82
C GLY A 135 6.14 11.88 -4.84
N ALA A 136 5.13 12.19 -4.06
CA ALA A 136 4.57 13.53 -3.96
C ALA A 136 5.62 14.53 -3.41
N HIS A 137 5.91 15.56 -4.19
CA HIS A 137 6.87 16.61 -3.84
C HIS A 137 6.21 17.82 -3.17
N SER A 138 4.88 17.91 -3.21
CA SER A 138 4.15 19.07 -2.69
C SER A 138 2.86 18.63 -2.00
N PRO A 139 2.36 19.43 -1.04
CA PRO A 139 1.06 19.21 -0.41
C PRO A 139 -0.11 19.17 -1.41
N GLN A 140 0.00 19.92 -2.51
CA GLN A 140 -1.04 20.00 -3.54
C GLN A 140 -1.26 18.62 -4.22
N ALA A 141 -0.18 17.85 -4.45
CA ALA A 141 -0.25 16.52 -5.04
C ALA A 141 -1.01 15.50 -4.16
N LYS A 142 -1.17 15.79 -2.86
CA LYS A 142 -1.88 14.95 -1.90
C LYS A 142 -3.20 15.56 -1.41
N GLY A 143 -3.60 16.68 -1.93
CA GLY A 143 -4.71 17.47 -1.37
C GLY A 143 -6.03 16.70 -1.22
N ARG A 144 -6.27 15.64 -2.02
CA ARG A 144 -7.47 14.80 -1.90
C ARG A 144 -7.37 13.84 -0.72
N ILE A 145 -6.27 13.11 -0.62
CA ILE A 145 -6.08 12.15 0.48
C ILE A 145 -5.96 12.86 1.84
N GLU A 146 -5.33 14.03 1.88
CA GLU A 146 -5.24 14.85 3.10
C GLU A 146 -6.61 15.35 3.55
N ARG A 147 -7.44 15.85 2.62
CA ARG A 147 -8.84 16.25 2.92
C ARG A 147 -9.68 15.07 3.40
N PHE A 148 -9.47 13.89 2.82
CA PHE A 148 -10.09 12.67 3.33
C PHE A 148 -9.69 12.43 4.78
N PHE A 149 -8.40 12.45 5.10
CA PHE A 149 -7.93 12.21 6.46
C PHE A 149 -8.48 13.25 7.45
N GLN A 150 -8.50 14.52 7.11
CA GLN A 150 -9.09 15.57 7.96
C GLN A 150 -10.57 15.33 8.25
N THR A 151 -11.35 15.03 7.20
CA THR A 151 -12.79 14.75 7.36
C THR A 151 -13.02 13.51 8.20
N ALA A 152 -12.18 12.49 7.99
CA ALA A 152 -12.30 11.24 8.71
C ALA A 152 -11.87 11.38 10.18
N GLU A 153 -10.85 12.16 10.49
CA GLU A 153 -10.47 12.45 11.89
C GLU A 153 -11.63 13.12 12.64
N ASP A 154 -12.26 14.12 12.04
CA ASP A 154 -13.38 14.79 12.71
C ASP A 154 -14.60 13.86 12.89
N ARG A 155 -14.97 13.08 11.89
CA ARG A 155 -16.19 12.27 11.93
C ARG A 155 -16.03 10.90 12.58
N LEU A 156 -14.93 10.17 12.24
CA LEU A 156 -14.73 8.81 12.74
C LEU A 156 -14.48 8.79 14.25
N VAL A 157 -13.68 9.72 14.79
CA VAL A 157 -13.45 9.76 16.24
C VAL A 157 -14.76 9.96 16.98
N LYS A 158 -15.56 10.94 16.56
CA LYS A 158 -16.86 11.23 17.19
C LYS A 158 -17.85 10.07 17.01
N GLY A 159 -17.92 9.50 15.81
CA GLY A 159 -18.82 8.40 15.52
C GLY A 159 -18.47 7.12 16.27
N LEU A 160 -17.20 6.70 16.26
CA LEU A 160 -16.75 5.53 17.01
C LEU A 160 -17.01 5.67 18.53
N GLN A 161 -16.86 6.89 19.06
CA GLN A 161 -17.16 7.17 20.48
C GLN A 161 -18.66 7.13 20.75
N ALA A 162 -19.49 7.72 19.89
CA ALA A 162 -20.94 7.74 20.04
C ALA A 162 -21.54 6.33 20.00
N GLU A 163 -21.02 5.47 19.12
CA GLU A 163 -21.43 4.07 19.01
C GLU A 163 -20.76 3.15 20.03
N GLY A 164 -19.91 3.69 20.89
CA GLY A 164 -19.25 2.91 21.95
C GLY A 164 -18.31 1.84 21.41
N VAL A 165 -17.72 2.03 20.26
CA VAL A 165 -16.81 1.07 19.61
C VAL A 165 -15.55 0.87 20.45
N LYS A 166 -15.21 -0.40 20.71
CA LYS A 166 -14.07 -0.77 21.59
C LYS A 166 -13.06 -1.71 20.92
N THR A 167 -13.45 -2.40 19.86
CA THR A 167 -12.59 -3.39 19.20
C THR A 167 -12.26 -2.98 17.76
N LEU A 168 -11.17 -3.53 17.24
CA LEU A 168 -10.76 -3.31 15.84
C LEU A 168 -11.82 -3.80 14.86
N GLU A 169 -12.45 -4.92 15.15
CA GLU A 169 -13.51 -5.50 14.32
C GLU A 169 -14.74 -4.59 14.25
N GLN A 170 -15.20 -4.10 15.40
CA GLN A 170 -16.29 -3.11 15.46
C GLN A 170 -15.91 -1.83 14.70
N ALA A 171 -14.66 -1.38 14.83
CA ALA A 171 -14.17 -0.21 14.10
C ALA A 171 -14.16 -0.43 12.58
N HIS A 172 -13.82 -1.65 12.11
CA HIS A 172 -13.93 -2.01 10.70
C HIS A 172 -15.36 -1.97 10.21
N THR A 173 -16.28 -2.57 10.95
CA THR A 173 -17.72 -2.57 10.61
C THR A 173 -18.24 -1.13 10.49
N TYR A 174 -17.95 -0.29 11.49
CA TYR A 174 -18.35 1.12 11.47
C TYR A 174 -17.74 1.88 10.27
N LEU A 175 -16.45 1.65 10.00
CA LEU A 175 -15.77 2.30 8.88
C LEU A 175 -16.45 1.95 7.54
N GLU A 176 -16.73 0.67 7.32
CA GLU A 176 -17.30 0.19 6.06
C GLU A 176 -18.78 0.57 5.89
N GLN A 177 -19.59 0.34 6.90
CA GLN A 177 -21.04 0.50 6.80
C GLN A 177 -21.49 1.96 6.98
N GLU A 178 -20.95 2.63 8.00
CA GLU A 178 -21.41 3.98 8.33
C GLU A 178 -20.60 5.06 7.61
N PHE A 179 -19.28 5.04 7.79
CA PHE A 179 -18.46 6.14 7.30
C PHE A 179 -18.26 6.09 5.78
N LEU A 180 -17.83 4.97 5.22
CA LEU A 180 -17.67 4.83 3.76
C LEU A 180 -19.03 4.79 3.05
N GLY A 181 -20.06 4.21 3.66
CA GLY A 181 -21.44 4.28 3.18
C GLY A 181 -21.96 5.71 3.06
N TRP A 182 -21.59 6.59 4.00
CA TRP A 182 -21.86 8.02 3.89
C TRP A 182 -20.95 8.73 2.88
N TRP A 183 -19.66 8.37 2.84
CA TRP A 183 -18.66 9.03 1.96
C TRP A 183 -19.01 8.85 0.49
N GLU A 184 -19.32 7.64 0.06
CA GLU A 184 -19.57 7.29 -1.34
C GLU A 184 -20.61 8.21 -2.00
N PRO A 185 -21.86 8.36 -1.50
CA PRO A 185 -22.84 9.22 -2.14
C PRO A 185 -22.60 10.73 -1.94
N THR A 186 -21.85 11.13 -0.91
CA THR A 186 -21.74 12.55 -0.56
C THR A 186 -20.43 13.21 -1.02
N ARG A 187 -19.40 12.43 -1.26
CA ARG A 187 -18.03 12.93 -1.53
C ARG A 187 -17.44 12.45 -2.83
N THR A 188 -17.97 11.40 -3.44
CA THR A 188 -17.57 11.00 -4.78
C THR A 188 -18.14 11.94 -5.82
N VAL A 189 -17.37 12.14 -6.88
CA VAL A 189 -17.75 12.97 -8.02
C VAL A 189 -17.70 12.14 -9.29
N LYS A 190 -18.47 12.55 -10.31
CA LYS A 190 -18.33 11.97 -11.64
C LYS A 190 -16.96 12.35 -12.20
N PRO A 191 -16.21 11.41 -12.79
CA PRO A 191 -14.95 11.72 -13.45
C PRO A 191 -15.18 12.64 -14.64
N ALA A 192 -14.18 13.45 -14.99
CA ALA A 192 -14.22 14.35 -16.14
C ALA A 192 -14.31 13.58 -17.48
N SER A 193 -13.68 12.40 -17.56
CA SER A 193 -13.82 11.47 -18.68
C SER A 193 -14.60 10.22 -18.25
N SER A 194 -15.35 9.65 -19.18
CA SER A 194 -16.00 8.33 -19.00
C SER A 194 -14.99 7.18 -19.05
N ASP A 195 -13.78 7.42 -19.56
CA ASP A 195 -12.75 6.40 -19.74
C ASP A 195 -12.21 5.96 -18.39
N ASP A 196 -12.26 4.67 -18.14
CA ASP A 196 -11.66 4.05 -16.97
C ASP A 196 -10.26 3.59 -17.32
N ALA A 197 -9.26 4.31 -16.81
CA ALA A 197 -7.87 3.97 -17.04
C ALA A 197 -7.33 2.92 -16.06
N HIS A 198 -8.16 2.40 -15.15
CA HIS A 198 -7.79 1.21 -14.40
C HIS A 198 -7.69 0.02 -15.35
N ARG A 199 -6.61 -0.71 -15.22
CA ARG A 199 -6.35 -1.91 -16.01
C ARG A 199 -6.84 -3.14 -15.26
N PRO A 200 -7.42 -4.14 -15.95
CA PRO A 200 -7.84 -5.37 -15.29
C PRO A 200 -6.63 -6.11 -14.67
N LEU A 201 -6.92 -6.93 -13.70
CA LEU A 201 -5.98 -7.95 -13.24
C LEU A 201 -6.06 -9.13 -14.21
N ASP A 202 -4.98 -9.38 -14.94
CA ASP A 202 -4.87 -10.50 -15.85
C ASP A 202 -4.45 -11.77 -15.10
N GLN A 203 -4.61 -12.94 -15.71
CA GLN A 203 -4.22 -14.22 -15.12
C GLN A 203 -2.71 -14.31 -14.83
N GLU A 204 -1.90 -13.54 -15.55
CA GLU A 204 -0.46 -13.44 -15.35
C GLU A 204 -0.06 -12.75 -14.03
N HIS A 205 -0.99 -11.98 -13.42
CA HIS A 205 -0.73 -11.28 -12.17
C HIS A 205 -1.00 -12.19 -10.96
N ASP A 206 -0.04 -13.05 -10.63
CA ASP A 206 -0.07 -13.80 -9.36
C ASP A 206 0.12 -12.83 -8.19
N LEU A 207 -0.99 -12.27 -7.69
CA LEU A 207 -0.96 -11.32 -6.57
C LEU A 207 -0.35 -11.93 -5.31
N THR A 208 -0.46 -13.24 -5.10
CA THR A 208 0.09 -13.92 -3.94
C THR A 208 1.62 -13.88 -3.96
N ALA A 209 2.21 -14.06 -5.13
CA ALA A 209 3.65 -13.95 -5.35
C ALA A 209 4.12 -12.47 -5.37
N ILE A 210 3.40 -11.62 -6.12
CA ILE A 210 3.77 -10.22 -6.28
C ILE A 210 3.71 -9.46 -4.95
N LEU A 211 2.69 -9.71 -4.13
CA LEU A 211 2.49 -9.02 -2.85
C LEU A 211 3.09 -9.76 -1.65
N SER A 212 4.00 -10.70 -1.88
CA SER A 212 4.81 -11.36 -0.86
C SER A 212 6.03 -10.51 -0.46
N HIS A 213 6.66 -10.85 0.67
CA HIS A 213 8.02 -10.37 0.95
C HIS A 213 9.01 -11.22 0.15
N VAL A 214 9.79 -10.58 -0.71
CA VAL A 214 10.68 -11.26 -1.65
C VAL A 214 12.14 -11.02 -1.27
N GLU A 215 12.92 -12.09 -1.23
CA GLU A 215 14.37 -12.04 -1.12
C GLU A 215 15.01 -12.98 -2.15
N THR A 216 16.21 -12.62 -2.58
CA THR A 216 17.04 -13.50 -3.43
C THR A 216 18.05 -14.22 -2.56
N ARG A 217 18.16 -15.55 -2.71
CA ARG A 217 19.17 -16.37 -2.03
C ARG A 217 19.82 -17.32 -3.03
N GLN A 218 21.06 -17.69 -2.74
CA GLN A 218 21.76 -18.72 -3.51
C GLN A 218 21.50 -20.10 -2.93
N VAL A 219 21.21 -21.07 -3.80
CA VAL A 219 21.10 -22.47 -3.44
C VAL A 219 22.49 -23.04 -3.20
N LYS A 220 22.74 -23.59 -2.00
CA LYS A 220 24.02 -24.21 -1.64
C LYS A 220 24.21 -25.57 -2.37
N ASN A 221 25.43 -26.10 -2.35
CA ASN A 221 25.79 -27.35 -3.06
C ASN A 221 24.92 -28.57 -2.68
N HIS A 222 24.37 -28.59 -1.47
CA HIS A 222 23.51 -29.66 -0.98
C HIS A 222 22.01 -29.41 -1.20
N TYR A 223 21.65 -28.54 -2.16
CA TYR A 223 20.27 -28.11 -2.43
C TYR A 223 19.59 -27.54 -1.18
N THR A 224 20.34 -26.79 -0.39
CA THR A 224 19.81 -26.07 0.76
C THR A 224 19.94 -24.57 0.56
N LEU A 225 19.09 -23.83 1.23
CA LEU A 225 19.15 -22.38 1.31
C LEU A 225 18.82 -21.90 2.73
N GLU A 226 19.34 -20.75 3.08
CA GLU A 226 19.10 -20.14 4.39
C GLU A 226 18.18 -18.92 4.24
N PHE A 227 17.12 -18.91 5.01
CA PHE A 227 16.16 -17.81 5.08
C PHE A 227 15.69 -17.61 6.53
N GLU A 228 15.67 -16.39 7.03
CA GLU A 228 15.28 -16.03 8.41
C GLU A 228 15.98 -16.91 9.48
N ARG A 229 17.29 -17.18 9.31
CA ARG A 229 18.09 -18.04 10.21
C ARG A 229 17.65 -19.52 10.26
N ARG A 230 16.86 -19.95 9.29
CA ARG A 230 16.47 -21.36 9.14
C ARG A 230 17.05 -21.92 7.85
N LEU A 231 17.41 -23.20 7.91
CA LEU A 231 17.91 -23.94 6.75
C LEU A 231 16.77 -24.73 6.13
N TYR A 232 16.53 -24.50 4.85
CA TYR A 232 15.51 -25.21 4.07
C TYR A 232 16.21 -26.12 3.07
N ALA A 233 15.74 -27.36 2.95
CA ALA A 233 16.16 -28.29 1.93
C ALA A 233 15.14 -28.29 0.78
N ILE A 234 15.64 -28.28 -0.46
CA ILE A 234 14.79 -28.43 -1.64
C ILE A 234 14.49 -29.91 -1.82
N GLU A 235 13.22 -30.23 -2.05
CA GLU A 235 12.80 -31.62 -2.26
C GLU A 235 13.45 -32.21 -3.51
N ARG A 236 13.69 -33.53 -3.49
CA ARG A 236 14.34 -34.23 -4.62
C ARG A 236 13.57 -34.11 -5.93
N THR A 237 12.25 -34.06 -5.86
CA THR A 237 11.35 -33.88 -7.00
C THR A 237 11.55 -32.54 -7.72
N ASP A 238 12.03 -31.53 -7.01
CA ASP A 238 12.20 -30.17 -7.51
C ASP A 238 13.67 -29.83 -7.84
N MET A 239 14.58 -30.80 -7.65
CA MET A 239 16.00 -30.64 -7.99
C MET A 239 16.19 -30.72 -9.49
N GLY A 240 16.33 -29.57 -10.12
CA GLY A 240 16.60 -29.45 -11.56
C GLY A 240 18.05 -29.12 -11.90
N THR A 241 18.39 -29.29 -13.18
CA THR A 241 19.70 -28.88 -13.72
C THR A 241 19.88 -27.38 -13.55
N GLY A 242 21.07 -26.96 -13.06
CA GLY A 242 21.41 -25.55 -12.88
C GLY A 242 20.93 -24.92 -11.57
N LEU A 243 20.20 -25.66 -10.72
CA LEU A 243 19.70 -25.11 -9.45
C LEU A 243 20.79 -24.93 -8.39
N ARG A 244 21.87 -25.75 -8.42
CA ARG A 244 23.02 -25.57 -7.53
C ARG A 244 23.75 -24.28 -7.83
N GLY A 245 24.00 -23.49 -6.80
CA GLY A 245 24.66 -22.18 -6.92
C GLY A 245 23.78 -21.11 -7.59
N ALA A 246 22.58 -21.46 -8.02
CA ALA A 246 21.68 -20.50 -8.63
C ALA A 246 21.09 -19.52 -7.61
N ALA A 247 20.81 -18.31 -8.07
CA ALA A 247 20.01 -17.37 -7.34
C ALA A 247 18.52 -17.72 -7.51
N VAL A 248 17.83 -17.93 -6.40
CA VAL A 248 16.39 -18.20 -6.38
C VAL A 248 15.65 -17.09 -5.66
N ARG A 249 14.42 -16.84 -6.09
CA ARG A 249 13.50 -15.92 -5.44
C ARG A 249 12.76 -16.68 -4.35
N ILE A 250 12.85 -16.19 -3.12
CA ILE A 250 12.06 -16.67 -1.98
C ILE A 250 10.90 -15.70 -1.80
N GLU A 251 9.70 -16.23 -1.71
CA GLU A 251 8.46 -15.50 -1.51
C GLU A 251 7.87 -15.89 -0.14
N LYS A 252 8.00 -15.02 0.85
CA LYS A 252 7.24 -15.17 2.11
C LYS A 252 5.90 -14.52 1.91
N ARG A 253 4.89 -15.36 1.74
CA ARG A 253 3.53 -14.93 1.47
C ARG A 253 2.87 -14.37 2.73
N ARG A 254 1.83 -13.59 2.56
CA ARG A 254 1.18 -12.87 3.66
C ARG A 254 0.52 -13.79 4.68
N GLU A 255 0.05 -14.96 4.27
CA GLU A 255 -0.46 -16.02 5.14
C GLU A 255 0.64 -16.82 5.86
N GLY A 256 1.91 -16.47 5.63
CA GLY A 256 3.07 -17.08 6.29
C GLY A 256 3.70 -18.25 5.53
N SER A 257 3.12 -18.73 4.44
CA SER A 257 3.73 -19.77 3.60
C SER A 257 4.97 -19.22 2.89
N LEU A 258 5.91 -20.14 2.57
CA LEU A 258 7.10 -19.85 1.78
C LEU A 258 7.01 -20.55 0.44
N ALA A 259 7.37 -19.83 -0.62
CA ALA A 259 7.57 -20.40 -1.94
C ALA A 259 8.97 -20.02 -2.44
N ILE A 260 9.58 -20.91 -3.22
CA ILE A 260 10.83 -20.65 -3.93
C ILE A 260 10.53 -20.64 -5.41
N ARG A 261 11.08 -19.67 -6.13
CA ARG A 261 10.98 -19.60 -7.59
C ARG A 261 12.36 -19.60 -8.20
N PHE A 262 12.58 -20.52 -9.13
CA PHE A 262 13.79 -20.60 -9.95
C PHE A 262 13.39 -20.50 -11.43
N GLY A 263 13.85 -19.49 -12.11
CA GLY A 263 13.34 -19.16 -13.44
C GLY A 263 11.84 -18.86 -13.39
N GLU A 264 11.07 -19.52 -14.26
CA GLU A 264 9.59 -19.46 -14.25
C GLU A 264 8.94 -20.57 -13.39
N ALA A 265 9.71 -21.54 -12.93
CA ALA A 265 9.21 -22.65 -12.12
C ALA A 265 9.16 -22.31 -10.63
N LEU A 266 8.19 -22.88 -9.94
CA LEU A 266 8.06 -22.86 -8.47
C LEU A 266 8.46 -24.24 -7.92
N PRO A 267 9.69 -24.44 -7.38
CA PRO A 267 10.00 -25.64 -6.63
C PRO A 267 9.21 -25.66 -5.31
N ALA A 268 8.71 -26.83 -4.92
CA ALA A 268 8.00 -27.00 -3.67
C ALA A 268 8.94 -26.91 -2.46
N LEU A 269 8.45 -26.33 -1.36
CA LEU A 269 9.11 -26.39 -0.06
C LEU A 269 8.45 -27.48 0.78
N PRO A 270 9.24 -28.30 1.50
CA PRO A 270 8.68 -29.20 2.48
C PRO A 270 7.94 -28.37 3.54
N ARG A 271 6.75 -28.81 3.89
CA ARG A 271 6.04 -28.27 5.04
C ARG A 271 6.85 -28.63 6.29
N ALA A 272 7.19 -27.63 7.09
CA ALA A 272 7.85 -27.81 8.38
C ALA A 272 6.95 -28.53 9.37
#